data_790da8433bd86755f9877cdd4d9a161e
#
_entry.id   790da8433bd86755f9877cdd4d9a161e
#
_cell.length_a   1.000
_cell.length_b   1.000
_cell.length_c   1.000
_cell.angle_alpha   90.00
_cell.angle_beta   90.00
_cell.angle_gamma   90.00
#
_symmetry.space_group_name_H-M   'P 1'
#
loop_
_entity.id
_entity.type
_entity.pdbx_description
1 polymer ?
#
loop_
_entity_poly.entity_id
_entity_poly.type
_entity_poly.pdbx_seq_one_letter_code
_entity_poly.pdbx_strand_id
1 'polypeptide(L)'
;MSPWFWFGVWLLIALSPMVHSWYRNTPISLGISISLMLSFLMQSLLEMTIGLNLFVQGALVPAVAFEFEHLHRLFTSAWLHAGILHILGNLLVIILVGVPLEQRLGRGRFLITYLIGVLGGNIGWALANSQSWVFCIGASGAAFGLLGCYLACWPRDEIEFPLILIRKWPVAWIALFKFGIEILQYPTSTSNIAHLAHITGFIACYVVAKPIARGGLVPIGTIDGGPSASGGQAAQRQALMS
;
A
#
# COMPACT_ATOMS: atom_id res chain seq x y z
N MET A 1 -8.60 -31.14 4.47
CA MET A 1 -9.03 -29.86 5.08
C MET A 1 -9.64 -28.99 3.99
N SER A 2 -10.64 -28.15 4.31
CA SER A 2 -11.30 -27.31 3.29
C SER A 2 -10.36 -26.20 2.79
N PRO A 3 -10.52 -25.71 1.55
CA PRO A 3 -9.77 -24.56 1.04
C PRO A 3 -9.89 -23.32 1.94
N TRP A 4 -11.04 -23.09 2.54
CA TRP A 4 -11.30 -21.97 3.46
C TRP A 4 -10.52 -22.06 4.79
N PHE A 5 -10.25 -23.28 5.27
CA PHE A 5 -9.37 -23.48 6.41
C PHE A 5 -7.95 -22.95 6.11
N TRP A 6 -7.39 -23.36 4.97
CA TRP A 6 -6.06 -22.92 4.56
C TRP A 6 -6.00 -21.42 4.22
N PHE A 7 -7.08 -20.87 3.66
CA PHE A 7 -7.22 -19.44 3.47
C PHE A 7 -7.18 -18.67 4.80
N GLY A 8 -7.87 -19.15 5.82
CA GLY A 8 -7.80 -18.59 7.18
C GLY A 8 -6.39 -18.65 7.77
N VAL A 9 -5.69 -19.79 7.65
CA VAL A 9 -4.30 -19.94 8.11
C VAL A 9 -3.37 -18.99 7.36
N TRP A 10 -3.50 -18.90 6.04
CA TRP A 10 -2.75 -17.94 5.22
C TRP A 10 -2.99 -16.50 5.68
N LEU A 11 -4.22 -16.10 5.91
CA LEU A 11 -4.57 -14.74 6.33
C LEU A 11 -3.97 -14.39 7.69
N LEU A 12 -4.00 -15.32 8.65
CA LEU A 12 -3.36 -15.13 9.97
C LEU A 12 -1.85 -14.94 9.85
N ILE A 13 -1.18 -15.77 9.05
CA ILE A 13 0.26 -15.66 8.81
C ILE A 13 0.57 -14.34 8.09
N ALA A 14 -0.19 -14.02 7.04
CA ALA A 14 0.02 -12.83 6.24
C ALA A 14 -0.11 -11.55 7.08
N LEU A 15 -1.10 -11.44 7.96
CA LEU A 15 -1.34 -10.22 8.74
C LEU A 15 -0.48 -10.13 10.01
N SER A 16 0.09 -11.23 10.49
CA SER A 16 0.85 -11.26 11.76
C SER A 16 2.00 -10.26 11.84
N PRO A 17 2.81 -9.96 10.78
CA PRO A 17 3.88 -8.97 10.88
C PRO A 17 3.37 -7.54 11.03
N MET A 18 2.23 -7.22 10.41
CA MET A 18 1.61 -5.89 10.58
C MET A 18 1.13 -5.69 12.02
N VAL A 19 0.46 -6.71 12.57
CA VAL A 19 0.00 -6.73 13.96
C VAL A 19 1.19 -6.62 14.90
N HIS A 20 2.24 -7.42 14.67
CA HIS A 20 3.48 -7.36 15.46
C HIS A 20 4.11 -5.96 15.41
N SER A 21 4.28 -5.38 14.22
CA SER A 21 4.83 -4.03 14.06
C SER A 21 4.01 -2.99 14.79
N TRP A 22 2.66 -3.13 14.78
CA TRP A 22 1.78 -2.24 15.52
C TRP A 22 2.04 -2.29 17.03
N TYR A 23 2.07 -3.48 17.62
CA TYR A 23 2.29 -3.66 19.07
C TYR A 23 3.71 -3.34 19.51
N ARG A 24 4.72 -3.61 18.69
CA ARG A 24 6.15 -3.40 19.01
C ARG A 24 6.66 -2.00 18.64
N ASN A 25 5.79 -1.12 18.15
CA ASN A 25 6.16 0.23 17.73
C ASN A 25 7.27 0.27 16.66
N THR A 26 7.38 -0.76 15.82
CA THR A 26 8.28 -0.78 14.67
C THR A 26 7.59 -0.21 13.43
N PRO A 27 8.33 0.18 12.37
CA PRO A 27 7.73 0.75 11.17
C PRO A 27 6.67 -0.17 10.54
N ILE A 28 5.47 0.37 10.29
CA ILE A 28 4.36 -0.37 9.66
C ILE A 28 4.68 -0.70 8.20
N SER A 29 5.41 0.16 7.50
CA SER A 29 5.87 -0.08 6.13
C SER A 29 6.71 -1.36 6.02
N LEU A 30 7.59 -1.61 6.99
CA LEU A 30 8.35 -2.86 7.08
C LEU A 30 7.46 -4.03 7.48
N GLY A 31 6.52 -3.83 8.41
CA GLY A 31 5.52 -4.84 8.78
C GLY A 31 4.68 -5.28 7.58
N ILE A 32 4.22 -4.34 6.75
CA ILE A 32 3.51 -4.62 5.50
C ILE A 32 4.42 -5.38 4.52
N SER A 33 5.67 -4.95 4.36
CA SER A 33 6.61 -5.61 3.44
C SER A 33 6.86 -7.07 3.82
N ILE A 34 7.08 -7.35 5.11
CA ILE A 34 7.23 -8.72 5.63
C ILE A 34 5.92 -9.50 5.47
N SER A 35 4.79 -8.87 5.75
CA SER A 35 3.45 -9.42 5.57
C SER A 35 3.21 -9.91 4.12
N LEU A 36 3.53 -9.08 3.13
CA LEU A 36 3.41 -9.42 1.72
C LEU A 36 4.35 -10.58 1.32
N MET A 37 5.58 -10.56 1.81
CA MET A 37 6.55 -11.63 1.54
C MET A 37 6.10 -12.97 2.13
N LEU A 38 5.66 -12.99 3.40
CA LEU A 38 5.17 -14.21 4.04
C LEU A 38 3.89 -14.72 3.36
N SER A 39 3.01 -13.81 2.96
CA SER A 39 1.82 -14.14 2.17
C SER A 39 2.19 -14.86 0.87
N PHE A 40 3.14 -14.31 0.11
CA PHE A 40 3.59 -14.90 -1.15
C PHE A 40 4.27 -16.27 -0.94
N LEU A 41 5.11 -16.39 0.08
CA LEU A 41 5.77 -17.68 0.40
C LEU A 41 4.74 -18.74 0.78
N MET A 42 3.76 -18.40 1.62
CA MET A 42 2.70 -19.34 2.01
C MET A 42 1.79 -19.71 0.83
N GLN A 43 1.42 -18.71 -0.01
CA GLN A 43 0.70 -18.94 -1.26
C GLN A 43 1.41 -19.98 -2.14
N SER A 44 2.71 -19.77 -2.39
CA SER A 44 3.52 -20.66 -3.22
C SER A 44 3.67 -22.05 -2.59
N LEU A 45 3.86 -22.11 -1.28
CA LEU A 45 3.97 -23.37 -0.54
C LEU A 45 2.68 -24.19 -0.64
N LEU A 46 1.51 -23.59 -0.45
CA LEU A 46 0.23 -24.29 -0.55
C LEU A 46 -0.05 -24.77 -1.96
N GLU A 47 0.30 -23.98 -2.98
CA GLU A 47 0.16 -24.41 -4.37
C GLU A 47 1.08 -25.59 -4.69
N MET A 48 2.36 -25.55 -4.27
CA MET A 48 3.34 -26.62 -4.52
C MET A 48 3.05 -27.92 -3.76
N THR A 49 2.55 -27.83 -2.53
CA THR A 49 2.44 -29.01 -1.65
C THR A 49 1.10 -29.73 -1.74
N ILE A 50 0.00 -28.96 -1.90
CA ILE A 50 -1.36 -29.51 -1.91
C ILE A 50 -2.20 -29.05 -3.11
N GLY A 51 -1.60 -28.35 -4.08
CA GLY A 51 -2.30 -27.86 -5.27
C GLY A 51 -3.35 -26.79 -5.00
N LEU A 52 -3.28 -26.09 -3.85
CA LEU A 52 -4.27 -25.10 -3.47
C LEU A 52 -3.92 -23.72 -4.04
N ASN A 53 -4.76 -23.23 -4.95
CA ASN A 53 -4.66 -21.90 -5.51
C ASN A 53 -5.50 -20.90 -4.69
N LEU A 54 -4.82 -20.07 -3.87
CA LEU A 54 -5.48 -19.06 -3.02
C LEU A 54 -6.17 -17.93 -3.81
N PHE A 55 -5.92 -17.79 -5.10
CA PHE A 55 -6.61 -16.77 -5.92
C PHE A 55 -8.13 -17.04 -5.96
N VAL A 56 -8.52 -18.31 -5.92
CA VAL A 56 -9.94 -18.68 -5.91
C VAL A 56 -10.69 -18.09 -4.72
N GLN A 57 -10.04 -18.01 -3.54
CA GLN A 57 -10.65 -17.49 -2.32
C GLN A 57 -10.44 -15.98 -2.14
N GLY A 58 -9.26 -15.46 -2.49
CA GLY A 58 -8.82 -14.13 -2.07
C GLY A 58 -8.60 -13.09 -3.15
N ALA A 59 -8.51 -13.48 -4.45
CA ALA A 59 -8.34 -12.52 -5.53
C ALA A 59 -9.62 -11.72 -5.80
N LEU A 60 -9.47 -10.45 -6.16
CA LEU A 60 -10.59 -9.63 -6.59
C LEU A 60 -11.11 -10.10 -7.95
N VAL A 61 -12.40 -10.36 -8.01
CA VAL A 61 -13.14 -10.68 -9.24
C VAL A 61 -14.14 -9.55 -9.49
N PRO A 62 -13.94 -8.70 -10.49
CA PRO A 62 -14.79 -7.52 -10.70
C PRO A 62 -16.28 -7.82 -10.81
N ALA A 63 -16.66 -8.89 -11.52
CA ALA A 63 -18.06 -9.25 -11.76
C ALA A 63 -18.87 -9.49 -10.47
N VAL A 64 -18.21 -9.86 -9.38
CA VAL A 64 -18.85 -10.17 -8.07
C VAL A 64 -18.27 -9.33 -6.92
N ALA A 65 -17.48 -8.32 -7.22
CA ALA A 65 -16.69 -7.57 -6.22
C ALA A 65 -17.54 -6.92 -5.13
N PHE A 66 -18.77 -6.55 -5.42
CA PHE A 66 -19.68 -5.84 -4.51
C PHE A 66 -20.76 -6.74 -3.90
N GLU A 67 -20.76 -8.03 -4.20
CA GLU A 67 -21.58 -9.00 -3.50
C GLU A 67 -21.04 -9.21 -2.09
N PHE A 68 -21.93 -9.31 -1.11
CA PHE A 68 -21.58 -9.38 0.32
C PHE A 68 -20.55 -10.48 0.61
N GLU A 69 -20.70 -11.64 0.01
CA GLU A 69 -19.83 -12.81 0.19
C GLU A 69 -18.41 -12.56 -0.35
N HIS A 70 -18.23 -11.61 -1.26
CA HIS A 70 -17.00 -11.33 -1.97
C HIS A 70 -16.29 -10.02 -1.53
N LEU A 71 -16.90 -9.23 -0.64
CA LEU A 71 -16.33 -7.95 -0.18
C LEU A 71 -14.93 -8.06 0.43
N HIS A 72 -14.62 -9.20 1.07
CA HIS A 72 -13.27 -9.45 1.63
C HIS A 72 -12.17 -9.37 0.56
N ARG A 73 -12.49 -9.66 -0.71
CA ARG A 73 -11.56 -9.64 -1.84
C ARG A 73 -11.05 -8.24 -2.18
N LEU A 74 -11.79 -7.20 -1.81
CA LEU A 74 -11.35 -5.82 -1.91
C LEU A 74 -10.09 -5.54 -1.06
N PHE A 75 -9.84 -6.36 -0.05
CA PHE A 75 -8.66 -6.26 0.81
C PHE A 75 -7.68 -7.40 0.53
N THR A 76 -8.13 -8.65 0.55
CA THR A 76 -7.25 -9.82 0.50
C THR A 76 -6.47 -9.95 -0.80
N SER A 77 -7.01 -9.45 -1.91
CA SER A 77 -6.31 -9.41 -3.20
C SER A 77 -4.99 -8.66 -3.17
N ALA A 78 -4.84 -7.66 -2.30
CA ALA A 78 -3.60 -6.90 -2.15
C ALA A 78 -2.45 -7.73 -1.57
N TRP A 79 -2.73 -8.85 -0.91
CA TRP A 79 -1.71 -9.76 -0.35
C TRP A 79 -1.33 -10.90 -1.30
N LEU A 80 -2.04 -11.08 -2.40
CA LEU A 80 -1.77 -12.12 -3.40
C LEU A 80 -0.90 -11.58 -4.54
N HIS A 81 0.03 -12.40 -5.04
CA HIS A 81 0.95 -11.98 -6.11
C HIS A 81 1.15 -13.09 -7.14
N ALA A 82 1.17 -12.73 -8.43
CA ALA A 82 1.29 -13.67 -9.54
C ALA A 82 2.69 -14.30 -9.69
N GLY A 83 3.71 -13.71 -9.06
CA GLY A 83 5.08 -14.23 -9.15
C GLY A 83 6.10 -13.31 -8.51
N ILE A 84 7.37 -13.79 -8.49
CA ILE A 84 8.47 -13.14 -7.76
C ILE A 84 8.73 -11.70 -8.22
N LEU A 85 8.71 -11.43 -9.52
CA LEU A 85 8.95 -10.07 -10.02
C LEU A 85 7.81 -9.11 -9.66
N HIS A 86 6.57 -9.62 -9.59
CA HIS A 86 5.41 -8.82 -9.19
C HIS A 86 5.52 -8.39 -7.73
N ILE A 87 5.84 -9.32 -6.82
CA ILE A 87 6.00 -8.96 -5.41
C ILE A 87 7.23 -8.08 -5.17
N LEU A 88 8.38 -8.36 -5.81
CA LEU A 88 9.58 -7.55 -5.67
C LEU A 88 9.35 -6.11 -6.15
N GLY A 89 8.60 -5.92 -7.24
CA GLY A 89 8.23 -4.59 -7.72
C GLY A 89 7.39 -3.81 -6.70
N ASN A 90 6.41 -4.48 -6.07
CA ASN A 90 5.59 -3.87 -5.02
C ASN A 90 6.43 -3.54 -3.77
N LEU A 91 7.25 -4.47 -3.30
CA LEU A 91 8.13 -4.28 -2.14
C LEU A 91 9.11 -3.13 -2.37
N LEU A 92 9.67 -3.01 -3.58
CA LEU A 92 10.57 -1.92 -3.92
C LEU A 92 9.92 -0.55 -3.66
N VAL A 93 8.70 -0.35 -4.16
CA VAL A 93 7.99 0.93 -3.98
C VAL A 93 7.57 1.11 -2.51
N ILE A 94 7.02 0.08 -1.87
CA ILE A 94 6.55 0.15 -0.48
C ILE A 94 7.72 0.46 0.48
N ILE A 95 8.91 -0.08 0.24
CA ILE A 95 10.09 0.19 1.08
C ILE A 95 10.67 1.57 0.75
N LEU A 96 11.01 1.83 -0.52
CA LEU A 96 11.74 3.05 -0.88
C LEU A 96 10.89 4.33 -0.78
N VAL A 97 9.59 4.22 -1.00
CA VAL A 97 8.65 5.34 -0.88
C VAL A 97 7.93 5.31 0.47
N GLY A 98 7.50 4.14 0.90
CA GLY A 98 6.67 3.98 2.10
C GLY A 98 7.42 4.29 3.39
N VAL A 99 8.68 3.84 3.56
CA VAL A 99 9.46 4.12 4.78
C VAL A 99 9.62 5.63 5.01
N PRO A 100 10.14 6.44 4.06
CA PRO A 100 10.23 7.89 4.27
C PRO A 100 8.85 8.58 4.38
N LEU A 101 7.83 8.09 3.68
CA LEU A 101 6.47 8.62 3.83
C LEU A 101 5.89 8.34 5.23
N GLU A 102 6.13 7.15 5.79
CA GLU A 102 5.73 6.81 7.16
C GLU A 102 6.40 7.74 8.19
N GLN A 103 7.67 8.09 7.98
CA GLN A 103 8.37 9.06 8.82
C GLN A 103 7.71 10.45 8.79
N ARG A 104 7.12 10.84 7.67
CA ARG A 104 6.38 12.10 7.52
C ARG A 104 4.97 12.04 8.12
N LEU A 105 4.25 10.95 7.89
CA LEU A 105 2.85 10.80 8.29
C LEU A 105 2.68 10.28 9.73
N GLY A 106 3.62 9.49 10.21
CA GLY A 106 3.45 8.61 11.35
C GLY A 106 2.67 7.34 10.99
N ARG A 107 2.81 6.31 11.81
CA ARG A 107 2.37 4.92 11.57
C ARG A 107 0.88 4.78 11.22
N GLY A 108 0.00 5.39 12.02
CA GLY A 108 -1.45 5.25 11.82
C GLY A 108 -1.93 5.89 10.52
N ARG A 109 -1.46 7.11 10.19
CA ARG A 109 -1.82 7.78 8.94
C ARG A 109 -1.24 7.07 7.73
N PHE A 110 -0.02 6.53 7.86
CA PHE A 110 0.59 5.70 6.83
C PHE A 110 -0.26 4.46 6.54
N LEU A 111 -0.69 3.72 7.59
CA LEU A 111 -1.57 2.55 7.43
C LEU A 111 -2.90 2.93 6.76
N ILE A 112 -3.53 4.03 7.19
CA ILE A 112 -4.76 4.53 6.57
C ILE A 112 -4.51 4.85 5.09
N THR A 113 -3.41 5.53 4.75
CA THR A 113 -3.05 5.84 3.37
C THR A 113 -2.86 4.57 2.54
N TYR A 114 -2.16 3.58 3.08
CA TYR A 114 -1.97 2.29 2.43
C TYR A 114 -3.32 1.61 2.11
N LEU A 115 -4.22 1.55 3.10
CA LEU A 115 -5.54 0.94 2.94
C LEU A 115 -6.43 1.73 1.95
N ILE A 116 -6.35 3.06 1.94
CA ILE A 116 -7.05 3.88 0.92
C ILE A 116 -6.51 3.57 -0.48
N GLY A 117 -5.21 3.38 -0.63
CA GLY A 117 -4.61 2.98 -1.90
C GLY A 117 -5.06 1.60 -2.36
N VAL A 118 -5.14 0.61 -1.45
CA VAL A 118 -5.70 -0.72 -1.73
C VAL A 118 -7.15 -0.59 -2.20
N LEU A 119 -8.00 0.05 -1.41
CA LEU A 119 -9.42 0.17 -1.72
C LEU A 119 -9.67 1.02 -2.97
N GLY A 120 -9.01 2.16 -3.09
CA GLY A 120 -9.15 3.05 -4.26
C GLY A 120 -8.75 2.36 -5.56
N GLY A 121 -7.67 1.59 -5.53
CA GLY A 121 -7.25 0.77 -6.66
C GLY A 121 -8.27 -0.33 -7.00
N ASN A 122 -8.63 -1.12 -6.02
CA ASN A 122 -9.51 -2.27 -6.22
C ASN A 122 -10.94 -1.87 -6.59
N ILE A 123 -11.51 -0.85 -5.96
CA ILE A 123 -12.85 -0.33 -6.28
C ILE A 123 -12.84 0.28 -7.69
N GLY A 124 -11.83 1.10 -8.01
CA GLY A 124 -11.73 1.71 -9.34
C GLY A 124 -11.62 0.66 -10.45
N TRP A 125 -10.79 -0.36 -10.24
CA TRP A 125 -10.69 -1.49 -11.16
C TRP A 125 -12.01 -2.26 -11.31
N ALA A 126 -12.66 -2.60 -10.18
CA ALA A 126 -13.91 -3.37 -10.18
C ALA A 126 -15.06 -2.63 -10.89
N LEU A 127 -15.19 -1.31 -10.66
CA LEU A 127 -16.23 -0.50 -11.30
C LEU A 127 -16.03 -0.41 -12.82
N ALA A 128 -14.79 -0.22 -13.28
CA ALA A 128 -14.50 -0.11 -14.70
C ALA A 128 -14.58 -1.46 -15.45
N ASN A 129 -14.43 -2.57 -14.74
CA ASN A 129 -14.41 -3.92 -15.31
C ASN A 129 -15.54 -4.81 -14.75
N SER A 130 -16.68 -4.25 -14.41
CA SER A 130 -17.77 -4.91 -13.66
C SER A 130 -18.33 -6.19 -14.28
N GLN A 131 -18.02 -6.48 -15.53
CA GLN A 131 -18.39 -7.73 -16.21
C GLN A 131 -17.22 -8.73 -16.31
N SER A 132 -16.04 -8.37 -15.81
CA SER A 132 -14.84 -9.20 -15.94
C SER A 132 -14.74 -10.25 -14.84
N TRP A 133 -14.39 -11.46 -15.24
CA TRP A 133 -14.05 -12.58 -14.35
C TRP A 133 -12.55 -12.77 -14.16
N VAL A 134 -11.73 -11.87 -14.68
CA VAL A 134 -10.28 -11.91 -14.56
C VAL A 134 -9.87 -11.48 -13.15
N PHE A 135 -9.00 -12.27 -12.53
CA PHE A 135 -8.46 -11.95 -11.21
C PHE A 135 -7.61 -10.68 -11.22
N CYS A 136 -7.87 -9.78 -10.27
CA CYS A 136 -6.99 -8.67 -9.94
C CYS A 136 -6.34 -8.93 -8.58
N ILE A 137 -5.01 -8.84 -8.52
CA ILE A 137 -4.19 -9.14 -7.35
C ILE A 137 -2.98 -8.20 -7.27
N GLY A 138 -2.47 -8.02 -6.07
CA GLY A 138 -1.24 -7.27 -5.81
C GLY A 138 -1.42 -5.99 -5.01
N ALA A 139 -0.37 -5.60 -4.30
CA ALA A 139 -0.33 -4.39 -3.47
C ALA A 139 -0.09 -3.10 -4.29
N SER A 140 -0.08 -3.20 -5.61
CA SER A 140 0.36 -2.09 -6.49
C SER A 140 -0.58 -0.88 -6.44
N GLY A 141 -1.90 -1.06 -6.27
CA GLY A 141 -2.82 0.05 -6.05
C GLY A 141 -2.42 0.89 -4.83
N ALA A 142 -2.02 0.23 -3.72
CA ALA A 142 -1.49 0.91 -2.55
C ALA A 142 -0.10 1.54 -2.82
N ALA A 143 0.80 0.83 -3.49
CA ALA A 143 2.13 1.35 -3.82
C ALA A 143 2.05 2.66 -4.64
N PHE A 144 1.17 2.71 -5.64
CA PHE A 144 0.87 3.94 -6.37
C PHE A 144 0.14 4.97 -5.51
N GLY A 145 -0.74 4.54 -4.61
CA GLY A 145 -1.39 5.40 -3.63
C GLY A 145 -0.39 6.11 -2.71
N LEU A 146 0.63 5.42 -2.22
CA LEU A 146 1.71 6.03 -1.43
C LEU A 146 2.46 7.12 -2.22
N LEU A 147 2.75 6.87 -3.50
CA LEU A 147 3.34 7.88 -4.40
C LEU A 147 2.41 9.10 -4.58
N GLY A 148 1.10 8.88 -4.75
CA GLY A 148 0.10 9.94 -4.86
C GLY A 148 0.04 10.82 -3.61
N CYS A 149 0.00 10.21 -2.43
CA CYS A 149 0.02 10.92 -1.16
C CYS A 149 1.31 11.72 -0.97
N TYR A 150 2.46 11.11 -1.28
CA TYR A 150 3.75 11.76 -1.12
C TYR A 150 3.88 12.95 -2.08
N LEU A 151 3.48 12.80 -3.34
CA LEU A 151 3.45 13.91 -4.32
C LEU A 151 2.60 15.07 -3.83
N ALA A 152 1.42 14.81 -3.26
CA ALA A 152 0.50 15.86 -2.83
C ALA A 152 1.03 16.68 -1.65
N CYS A 153 1.82 16.06 -0.75
CA CYS A 153 2.25 16.67 0.50
C CYS A 153 3.72 17.13 0.49
N TRP A 154 4.62 16.34 -0.07
CA TRP A 154 6.07 16.60 -0.03
C TRP A 154 6.75 16.33 -1.38
N PRO A 155 6.37 17.01 -2.46
CA PRO A 155 6.86 16.75 -3.81
C PRO A 155 8.36 17.03 -4.00
N ARG A 156 8.95 17.84 -3.13
CA ARG A 156 10.37 18.25 -3.20
C ARG A 156 11.29 17.37 -2.35
N ASP A 157 10.73 16.48 -1.52
CA ASP A 157 11.56 15.53 -0.78
C ASP A 157 12.32 14.64 -1.77
N GLU A 158 13.58 14.37 -1.44
CA GLU A 158 14.43 13.50 -2.25
C GLU A 158 14.57 12.14 -1.59
N ILE A 159 14.28 11.08 -2.35
CA ILE A 159 14.42 9.69 -1.91
C ILE A 159 15.27 8.90 -2.90
N GLU A 160 16.01 7.90 -2.40
CA GLU A 160 16.73 6.97 -3.25
C GLU A 160 15.75 6.09 -4.02
N PHE A 161 15.79 6.16 -5.34
CA PHE A 161 14.88 5.39 -6.18
C PHE A 161 15.55 5.03 -7.52
N PRO A 162 15.41 3.79 -8.02
CA PRO A 162 15.95 3.36 -9.31
C PRO A 162 15.05 3.80 -10.47
N LEU A 163 14.98 5.11 -10.73
CA LEU A 163 14.18 5.65 -11.83
C LEU A 163 14.89 5.40 -13.18
N ILE A 164 16.07 5.97 -13.34
CA ILE A 164 17.00 5.75 -14.45
C ILE A 164 18.31 5.17 -13.89
N LEU A 165 18.81 5.78 -12.84
CA LEU A 165 19.95 5.35 -12.05
C LEU A 165 19.54 5.31 -10.57
N ILE A 166 20.19 4.46 -9.76
CA ILE A 166 19.98 4.45 -8.30
C ILE A 166 20.64 5.70 -7.73
N ARG A 167 19.83 6.69 -7.43
CA ARG A 167 20.26 7.94 -6.77
C ARG A 167 19.07 8.61 -6.10
N LYS A 168 19.30 9.70 -5.39
CA LYS A 168 18.23 10.56 -4.85
C LYS A 168 17.52 11.30 -5.98
N TRP A 169 16.21 11.18 -5.99
CA TRP A 169 15.32 11.86 -6.91
C TRP A 169 14.23 12.59 -6.14
N PRO A 170 13.83 13.79 -6.55
CA PRO A 170 12.62 14.42 -6.04
C PRO A 170 11.41 13.51 -6.23
N VAL A 171 10.59 13.39 -5.19
CA VAL A 171 9.37 12.57 -5.22
C VAL A 171 8.48 12.94 -6.40
N ALA A 172 8.41 14.25 -6.74
CA ALA A 172 7.65 14.71 -7.90
C ALA A 172 8.05 13.99 -9.20
N TRP A 173 9.35 13.83 -9.47
CA TRP A 173 9.81 13.15 -10.67
C TRP A 173 9.47 11.66 -10.67
N ILE A 174 9.66 10.99 -9.51
CA ILE A 174 9.34 9.57 -9.38
C ILE A 174 7.84 9.35 -9.60
N ALA A 175 7.01 10.14 -8.90
CA ALA A 175 5.56 10.00 -8.95
C ALA A 175 5.00 10.31 -10.34
N LEU A 176 5.40 11.43 -10.95
CA LEU A 176 4.92 11.83 -12.27
C LEU A 176 5.37 10.88 -13.37
N PHE A 177 6.61 10.39 -13.31
CA PHE A 177 7.11 9.40 -14.27
C PHE A 177 6.35 8.08 -14.15
N LYS A 178 6.21 7.53 -12.95
CA LYS A 178 5.48 6.28 -12.72
C LYS A 178 4.01 6.40 -13.10
N PHE A 179 3.35 7.48 -12.69
CA PHE A 179 1.94 7.72 -13.03
C PHE A 179 1.73 7.99 -14.54
N GLY A 180 2.64 8.72 -15.16
CA GLY A 180 2.59 8.99 -16.60
C GLY A 180 2.70 7.71 -17.43
N ILE A 181 3.58 6.76 -17.03
CA ILE A 181 3.68 5.45 -17.70
C ILE A 181 2.33 4.71 -17.61
N GLU A 182 1.67 4.68 -16.44
CA GLU A 182 0.38 4.01 -16.29
C GLU A 182 -0.69 4.59 -17.22
N ILE A 183 -0.76 5.92 -17.34
CA ILE A 183 -1.70 6.59 -18.24
C ILE A 183 -1.41 6.26 -19.70
N LEU A 184 -0.14 6.26 -20.10
CA LEU A 184 0.26 5.97 -21.47
C LEU A 184 0.03 4.50 -21.86
N GLN A 185 0.22 3.59 -20.94
CA GLN A 185 0.06 2.16 -21.18
C GLN A 185 -1.39 1.69 -21.09
N TYR A 186 -2.23 2.36 -20.32
CA TYR A 186 -3.62 1.95 -20.09
C TYR A 186 -4.42 1.70 -21.39
N PRO A 187 -4.44 2.61 -22.38
CA PRO A 187 -5.22 2.41 -23.61
C PRO A 187 -4.61 1.39 -24.59
N THR A 188 -3.34 1.07 -24.46
CA THR A 188 -2.60 0.25 -25.45
C THR A 188 -2.21 -1.11 -24.91
N SER A 189 -2.36 -1.34 -23.60
CA SER A 189 -1.90 -2.55 -22.94
C SER A 189 -2.81 -3.74 -23.27
N THR A 190 -2.21 -4.77 -23.84
CA THR A 190 -2.79 -6.12 -23.94
C THR A 190 -2.34 -6.99 -22.76
N SER A 191 -1.57 -6.42 -21.82
CA SER A 191 -1.05 -7.14 -20.65
C SER A 191 -2.12 -7.32 -19.57
N ASN A 192 -1.94 -8.34 -18.72
CA ASN A 192 -2.77 -8.58 -17.54
C ASN A 192 -2.48 -7.61 -16.38
N ILE A 193 -1.87 -6.45 -16.65
CA ILE A 193 -1.56 -5.44 -15.65
C ILE A 193 -2.79 -4.55 -15.44
N ALA A 194 -3.20 -4.41 -14.19
CA ALA A 194 -4.33 -3.59 -13.81
C ALA A 194 -3.96 -2.08 -13.73
N HIS A 195 -3.57 -1.48 -14.86
CA HIS A 195 -3.15 -0.07 -14.93
C HIS A 195 -4.16 0.88 -14.29
N LEU A 196 -5.45 0.62 -14.48
CA LEU A 196 -6.50 1.45 -13.87
C LEU A 196 -6.52 1.35 -12.34
N ALA A 197 -6.19 0.19 -11.76
CA ALA A 197 -6.04 0.06 -10.30
C ALA A 197 -4.90 0.93 -9.77
N HIS A 198 -3.80 1.04 -10.52
CA HIS A 198 -2.68 1.94 -10.19
C HIS A 198 -3.11 3.41 -10.25
N ILE A 199 -3.77 3.80 -11.33
CA ILE A 199 -4.26 5.18 -11.55
C ILE A 199 -5.26 5.57 -10.45
N THR A 200 -6.26 4.73 -10.17
CA THR A 200 -7.31 5.05 -9.19
C THR A 200 -6.78 5.01 -7.75
N GLY A 201 -5.86 4.10 -7.43
CA GLY A 201 -5.16 4.07 -6.14
C GLY A 201 -4.33 5.33 -5.91
N PHE A 202 -3.57 5.76 -6.92
CA PHE A 202 -2.81 7.01 -6.90
C PHE A 202 -3.72 8.22 -6.64
N ILE A 203 -4.78 8.38 -7.45
CA ILE A 203 -5.72 9.50 -7.35
C ILE A 203 -6.42 9.52 -5.99
N ALA A 204 -6.90 8.37 -5.51
CA ALA A 204 -7.58 8.26 -4.22
C ALA A 204 -6.71 8.82 -3.08
N CYS A 205 -5.45 8.38 -3.00
CA CYS A 205 -4.53 8.86 -1.98
C CYS A 205 -4.10 10.32 -2.19
N TYR A 206 -3.89 10.76 -3.44
CA TYR A 206 -3.55 12.14 -3.76
C TYR A 206 -4.60 13.14 -3.26
N VAL A 207 -5.89 12.83 -3.51
CA VAL A 207 -7.02 13.69 -3.12
C VAL A 207 -7.15 13.81 -1.60
N VAL A 208 -7.00 12.68 -0.87
CA VAL A 208 -7.16 12.67 0.60
C VAL A 208 -5.87 12.99 1.36
N ALA A 209 -4.73 13.15 0.68
CA ALA A 209 -3.42 13.32 1.30
C ALA A 209 -3.35 14.53 2.23
N LYS A 210 -3.77 15.72 1.77
CA LYS A 210 -3.71 16.95 2.56
C LYS A 210 -4.61 16.92 3.80
N PRO A 211 -5.87 16.47 3.73
CA PRO A 211 -6.69 16.21 4.92
C PRO A 211 -6.02 15.23 5.90
N ILE A 212 -5.48 14.11 5.42
CA ILE A 212 -4.79 13.13 6.28
C ILE A 212 -3.55 13.75 6.94
N ALA A 213 -2.73 14.48 6.19
CA ALA A 213 -1.52 15.12 6.71
C ALA A 213 -1.82 16.25 7.72
N ARG A 214 -2.89 17.01 7.50
CA ARG A 214 -3.32 18.14 8.37
C ARG A 214 -4.14 17.70 9.58
N GLY A 215 -4.76 16.57 9.51
CA GLY A 215 -5.86 16.12 10.40
C GLY A 215 -5.48 15.88 11.83
N GLY A 216 -4.73 16.78 12.49
CA GLY A 216 -4.60 16.90 13.96
C GLY A 216 -4.44 15.60 14.76
N LEU A 217 -4.37 14.47 14.09
CA LEU A 217 -4.04 13.20 14.71
C LEU A 217 -2.61 13.35 15.23
N VAL A 218 -2.48 13.40 16.54
CA VAL A 218 -1.22 13.42 17.27
C VAL A 218 -0.30 12.38 16.60
N PRO A 219 0.94 12.74 16.23
CA PRO A 219 1.89 11.74 15.74
C PRO A 219 1.91 10.56 16.71
N ILE A 220 1.73 9.35 16.22
CA ILE A 220 1.65 8.15 17.08
C ILE A 220 2.93 7.96 17.93
N GLY A 221 4.04 8.58 17.55
CA GLY A 221 5.26 8.66 18.37
C GLY A 221 5.16 9.45 19.67
N THR A 222 4.04 10.12 19.96
CA THR A 222 3.82 10.80 21.26
C THR A 222 2.98 9.96 22.24
N ILE A 223 2.56 8.76 21.86
CA ILE A 223 1.87 7.82 22.75
C ILE A 223 2.88 7.00 23.57
N ASP A 224 4.13 7.00 23.18
CA ASP A 224 5.20 6.32 23.94
C ASP A 224 5.64 7.26 25.06
N GLY A 225 5.14 7.06 26.26
CA GLY A 225 5.48 7.63 27.58
C GLY A 225 6.84 8.30 27.82
N GLY A 226 7.40 8.96 26.84
CA GLY A 226 8.52 9.88 26.96
C GLY A 226 8.04 11.21 27.58
N PRO A 227 8.86 11.91 28.36
CA PRO A 227 8.48 13.15 29.05
C PRO A 227 7.91 14.15 28.05
N SER A 228 6.72 14.64 28.34
CA SER A 228 5.96 15.58 27.52
C SER A 228 6.85 16.68 26.97
N ALA A 229 6.94 16.80 25.65
CA ALA A 229 7.59 17.90 24.95
C ALA A 229 6.77 19.21 25.09
N SER A 230 6.25 19.51 26.31
CA SER A 230 5.64 20.79 26.64
C SER A 230 6.67 21.93 26.78
N GLY A 231 7.98 21.61 26.84
CA GLY A 231 9.05 22.61 26.91
C GLY A 231 9.50 23.18 25.55
N GLY A 232 9.35 22.43 24.45
CA GLY A 232 9.88 22.85 23.15
C GLY A 232 9.05 23.90 22.42
N GLN A 233 7.72 23.88 22.61
CA GLN A 233 6.84 24.86 21.97
C GLN A 233 6.86 26.24 22.62
N ALA A 234 7.17 26.31 23.91
CA ALA A 234 7.33 27.60 24.60
C ALA A 234 8.63 28.29 24.17
N ALA A 235 9.73 27.53 24.02
CA ALA A 235 11.01 28.06 23.56
C ALA A 235 10.96 28.53 22.08
N GLN A 236 10.22 27.83 21.24
CA GLN A 236 10.07 28.20 19.82
C GLN A 236 9.17 29.43 19.63
N ARG A 237 8.17 29.67 20.48
CA ARG A 237 7.36 30.90 20.50
C ARG A 237 8.16 32.11 20.98
N GLN A 238 9.07 31.90 21.92
CA GLN A 238 9.89 33.02 22.46
C GLN A 238 10.97 33.47 21.46
N ALA A 239 11.51 32.53 20.64
CA ALA A 239 12.46 32.84 19.58
C ALA A 239 11.86 33.53 18.34
N LEU A 240 10.52 33.53 18.19
CA LEU A 240 9.81 34.21 17.10
C LEU A 240 9.30 35.64 17.53
N MET A 241 9.51 36.03 18.79
CA MET A 241 9.09 37.34 19.33
C MET A 241 10.30 38.20 19.74
N SER A 242 11.53 37.70 19.55
CA SER A 242 12.78 38.46 19.68
C SER A 242 13.40 38.72 18.29
#